data_b835cea900b44c93834493c66956f9c5
#
_entry.id   b835cea900b44c93834493c66956f9c5
#
_cell.length_a   1.000
_cell.length_b   1.000
_cell.length_c   1.000
_cell.angle_alpha   90.00
_cell.angle_beta   90.00
_cell.angle_gamma   90.00
#
_symmetry.space_group_name_H-M   'P 1'
#
loop_
_entity.id
_entity.type
_entity.pdbx_description
1 polymer ?
#
loop_
_entity_poly.entity_id
_entity_poly.type
_entity_poly.pdbx_seq_one_letter_code
_entity_poly.pdbx_strand_id
1 'polypeptide(L)'
;MHCNEEGGLKAMEAPLAKDPDINVVYTINEPSAAGALEALKAAGKEGVLIVSVDGGCPGVADVKDGVIGATSQQYPLKMAAMGVEAGVAYAKTGKKVAGYTDTGVTLISAKPMAGVDSKDV
;
A
#
# COMPACT_ATOMS: atom_id res chain seq x y z
N MET A 1 0.20 16.47 3.21
CA MET A 1 0.68 15.11 3.60
C MET A 1 1.41 14.55 2.39
N HIS A 2 2.65 14.13 2.54
CA HIS A 2 3.45 13.59 1.44
C HIS A 2 3.41 12.07 1.52
N CYS A 3 2.94 11.42 0.44
CA CYS A 3 2.89 9.95 0.33
C CYS A 3 4.27 9.40 -0.09
N ASN A 4 5.29 9.70 0.70
CA ASN A 4 6.67 9.28 0.50
C ASN A 4 7.30 8.89 1.85
N GLU A 5 8.53 8.43 1.83
CA GLU A 5 9.28 7.96 3.00
C GLU A 5 9.37 9.04 4.10
N GLU A 6 9.81 10.27 3.76
CA GLU A 6 9.87 11.38 4.71
C GLU A 6 8.50 11.70 5.34
N GLY A 7 7.43 11.65 4.52
CA GLY A 7 6.07 11.85 4.99
C GLY A 7 5.60 10.73 5.92
N GLY A 8 5.96 9.49 5.63
CA GLY A 8 5.68 8.32 6.47
C GLY A 8 6.38 8.40 7.83
N LEU A 9 7.67 8.77 7.82
CA LEU A 9 8.47 8.97 9.03
C LEU A 9 7.82 10.03 9.95
N LYS A 10 7.61 11.23 9.43
CA LYS A 10 6.98 12.33 10.20
C LYS A 10 5.56 11.99 10.69
N ALA A 11 4.78 11.27 9.87
CA ALA A 11 3.43 10.87 10.24
C ALA A 11 3.42 9.82 11.36
N MET A 12 4.46 9.01 11.49
CA MET A 12 4.55 7.98 12.52
C MET A 12 5.10 8.51 13.86
N GLU A 13 5.97 9.52 13.84
CA GLU A 13 6.57 10.12 15.05
C GLU A 13 5.51 10.62 16.04
N ALA A 14 4.49 11.34 15.56
CA ALA A 14 3.48 11.93 16.43
C ALA A 14 2.57 10.90 17.12
N PRO A 15 2.03 9.87 16.44
CA PRO A 15 1.33 8.76 17.08
C PRO A 15 2.19 8.02 18.09
N LEU A 16 3.47 7.72 17.79
CA LEU A 16 4.37 7.03 18.70
C LEU A 16 4.66 7.85 19.97
N ALA A 17 4.79 9.17 19.85
CA ALA A 17 4.99 10.03 21.01
C ALA A 17 3.76 10.07 21.94
N LYS A 18 2.56 9.88 21.36
CA LYS A 18 1.29 9.88 22.09
C LYS A 18 0.93 8.52 22.69
N ASP A 19 1.19 7.46 21.94
CA ASP A 19 0.88 6.08 22.32
C ASP A 19 2.06 5.18 21.95
N PRO A 20 2.90 4.84 22.93
CA PRO A 20 4.04 3.97 22.70
C PRO A 20 3.66 2.49 22.51
N ASP A 21 2.41 2.10 22.72
CA ASP A 21 1.95 0.71 22.66
C ASP A 21 1.32 0.34 21.30
N ILE A 22 1.52 1.19 20.28
CA ILE A 22 1.13 0.87 18.89
C ILE A 22 1.78 -0.43 18.46
N ASN A 23 0.96 -1.38 17.98
CA ASN A 23 1.40 -2.70 17.56
C ASN A 23 1.00 -3.04 16.11
N VAL A 24 0.16 -2.21 15.46
CA VAL A 24 -0.22 -2.33 14.05
C VAL A 24 -0.17 -0.97 13.39
N VAL A 25 0.41 -0.92 12.19
CA VAL A 25 0.49 0.28 11.35
C VAL A 25 -0.04 -0.07 9.96
N TYR A 26 -1.03 0.68 9.49
CA TYR A 26 -1.46 0.67 8.10
C TYR A 26 -0.94 1.90 7.39
N THR A 27 -0.40 1.72 6.20
CA THR A 27 0.05 2.83 5.34
C THR A 27 -0.62 2.80 3.98
N ILE A 28 -0.82 3.98 3.40
CA ILE A 28 -1.49 4.14 2.12
C ILE A 28 -0.65 3.63 0.94
N ASN A 29 0.67 3.54 1.12
CA ASN A 29 1.62 3.07 0.12
C ASN A 29 2.93 2.57 0.77
N GLU A 30 3.71 1.80 0.03
CA GLU A 30 4.96 1.21 0.49
C GLU A 30 6.05 2.25 0.85
N PRO A 31 6.23 3.37 0.12
CA PRO A 31 7.17 4.41 0.56
C PRO A 31 6.84 4.98 1.95
N SER A 32 5.56 5.16 2.26
CA SER A 32 5.15 5.58 3.62
C SER A 32 5.38 4.50 4.67
N ALA A 33 5.30 3.21 4.29
CA ALA A 33 5.63 2.10 5.19
C ALA A 33 7.12 2.10 5.54
N ALA A 34 8.00 2.34 4.57
CA ALA A 34 9.44 2.47 4.79
C ALA A 34 9.74 3.60 5.80
N GLY A 35 9.14 4.77 5.64
CA GLY A 35 9.31 5.88 6.57
C GLY A 35 8.75 5.58 7.97
N ALA A 36 7.58 4.93 8.05
CA ALA A 36 7.03 4.51 9.34
C ALA A 36 7.94 3.50 10.06
N LEU A 37 8.54 2.57 9.33
CA LEU A 37 9.51 1.61 9.86
C LEU A 37 10.74 2.32 10.43
N GLU A 38 11.26 3.35 9.77
CA GLU A 38 12.37 4.15 10.29
C GLU A 38 12.03 4.83 11.62
N ALA A 39 10.82 5.42 11.72
CA ALA A 39 10.37 6.03 12.97
C ALA A 39 10.24 4.99 14.09
N LEU A 40 9.70 3.79 13.79
CA LEU A 40 9.61 2.69 14.75
C LEU A 40 10.99 2.24 15.24
N LYS A 41 11.94 2.06 14.32
CA LYS A 41 13.35 1.70 14.66
C LYS A 41 14.01 2.77 15.52
N ALA A 42 13.85 4.06 15.16
CA ALA A 42 14.38 5.17 15.93
C ALA A 42 13.80 5.23 17.35
N ALA A 43 12.55 4.84 17.53
CA ALA A 43 11.88 4.74 18.84
C ALA A 43 12.17 3.42 19.59
N GLY A 44 13.00 2.52 19.03
CA GLY A 44 13.33 1.22 19.63
C GLY A 44 12.12 0.26 19.68
N LYS A 45 11.16 0.40 18.77
CA LYS A 45 9.97 -0.45 18.69
C LYS A 45 10.21 -1.62 17.76
N GLU A 46 10.00 -2.82 18.28
CA GLU A 46 10.10 -4.08 17.55
C GLU A 46 8.75 -4.80 17.54
N GLY A 47 8.54 -5.69 16.55
CA GLY A 47 7.35 -6.53 16.48
C GLY A 47 6.07 -5.81 16.08
N VAL A 48 6.13 -4.57 15.61
CA VAL A 48 4.98 -3.84 15.10
C VAL A 48 4.63 -4.37 13.71
N LEU A 49 3.39 -4.83 13.53
CA LEU A 49 2.90 -5.30 12.24
C LEU A 49 2.63 -4.11 11.31
N ILE A 50 3.36 -4.02 10.21
CA ILE A 50 3.10 -3.03 9.17
C ILE A 50 2.39 -3.71 8.00
N VAL A 51 1.30 -3.11 7.52
CA VAL A 51 0.60 -3.52 6.30
C VAL A 51 0.44 -2.32 5.37
N SER A 52 0.55 -2.55 4.07
CA SER A 52 0.64 -1.47 3.09
C SER A 52 -0.14 -1.75 1.80
N VAL A 53 0.01 -0.85 0.85
CA VAL A 53 -0.58 -0.92 -0.50
C VAL A 53 0.52 -0.60 -1.51
N ASP A 54 0.47 -1.19 -2.64
CA ASP A 54 1.06 -1.03 -3.96
C ASP A 54 1.39 -2.39 -4.60
N GLY A 55 2.04 -3.32 -3.87
CA GLY A 55 2.54 -4.58 -4.42
C GLY A 55 3.67 -4.36 -5.42
N GLY A 56 4.49 -3.33 -5.20
CA GLY A 56 5.71 -3.07 -5.96
C GLY A 56 6.82 -4.06 -5.63
N CYS A 57 7.82 -4.19 -6.52
CA CYS A 57 8.92 -5.13 -6.27
C CYS A 57 9.63 -4.94 -4.92
N PRO A 58 9.90 -3.70 -4.45
CA PRO A 58 10.48 -3.48 -3.13
C PRO A 58 9.56 -3.97 -2.00
N GLY A 59 8.27 -3.60 -2.03
CA GLY A 59 7.33 -4.00 -0.99
C GLY A 59 7.07 -5.50 -0.95
N VAL A 60 7.05 -6.17 -2.11
CA VAL A 60 6.98 -7.64 -2.17
C VAL A 60 8.22 -8.28 -1.55
N ALA A 61 9.42 -7.71 -1.78
CA ALA A 61 10.64 -8.16 -1.13
C ALA A 61 10.57 -7.95 0.40
N ASP A 62 10.06 -6.81 0.85
CA ASP A 62 9.88 -6.51 2.28
C ASP A 62 8.89 -7.48 2.94
N VAL A 63 7.85 -7.94 2.25
CA VAL A 63 6.94 -9.00 2.74
C VAL A 63 7.70 -10.31 2.88
N LYS A 64 8.48 -10.69 1.86
CA LYS A 64 9.29 -11.91 1.87
C LYS A 64 10.30 -11.94 3.01
N ASP A 65 10.94 -10.81 3.26
CA ASP A 65 11.95 -10.65 4.30
C ASP A 65 11.34 -10.43 5.70
N GLY A 66 10.00 -10.38 5.81
CA GLY A 66 9.28 -10.17 7.06
C GLY A 66 9.36 -8.75 7.62
N VAL A 67 9.77 -7.77 6.80
CA VAL A 67 9.86 -6.35 7.17
C VAL A 67 8.47 -5.73 7.28
N ILE A 68 7.58 -6.07 6.35
CA ILE A 68 6.15 -5.78 6.44
C ILE A 68 5.34 -7.07 6.38
N GLY A 69 4.17 -7.10 6.99
CA GLY A 69 3.34 -8.30 7.07
C GLY A 69 2.58 -8.62 5.79
N ALA A 70 2.16 -7.60 5.07
CA ALA A 70 1.44 -7.74 3.80
C ALA A 70 1.39 -6.43 3.02
N THR A 71 1.20 -6.53 1.70
CA THR A 71 0.88 -5.39 0.84
C THR A 71 -0.27 -5.76 -0.11
N SER A 72 -1.20 -4.82 -0.34
CA SER A 72 -2.28 -4.99 -1.31
C SER A 72 -1.82 -4.52 -2.68
N GLN A 73 -1.54 -5.47 -3.58
CA GLN A 73 -1.09 -5.17 -4.93
C GLN A 73 -2.21 -4.48 -5.72
N GLN A 74 -1.90 -3.35 -6.31
CA GLN A 74 -2.73 -2.63 -7.28
C GLN A 74 -2.15 -2.75 -8.69
N TYR A 75 -2.96 -2.38 -9.69
CA TYR A 75 -2.63 -2.58 -11.10
C TYR A 75 -2.59 -1.26 -11.88
N PRO A 76 -1.55 -0.40 -11.70
CA PRO A 76 -1.48 0.93 -12.31
C PRO A 76 -1.48 0.91 -13.85
N LEU A 77 -0.88 -0.10 -14.47
CA LEU A 77 -0.91 -0.25 -15.93
C LEU A 77 -2.33 -0.52 -16.44
N LYS A 78 -3.09 -1.37 -15.75
CA LYS A 78 -4.51 -1.62 -16.07
C LYS A 78 -5.34 -0.37 -15.87
N MET A 79 -5.14 0.35 -14.76
CA MET A 79 -5.83 1.62 -14.48
C MET A 79 -5.55 2.66 -15.58
N ALA A 80 -4.30 2.80 -15.99
CA ALA A 80 -3.89 3.72 -17.05
C ALA A 80 -4.53 3.36 -18.40
N ALA A 81 -4.48 2.08 -18.79
CA ALA A 81 -5.09 1.60 -20.04
C ALA A 81 -6.60 1.88 -20.09
N MET A 82 -7.32 1.50 -19.03
CA MET A 82 -8.77 1.74 -18.93
C MET A 82 -9.11 3.23 -18.91
N GLY A 83 -8.28 4.06 -18.26
CA GLY A 83 -8.45 5.52 -18.26
C GLY A 83 -8.30 6.13 -19.66
N VAL A 84 -7.28 5.70 -20.41
CA VAL A 84 -7.07 6.13 -21.80
C VAL A 84 -8.22 5.68 -22.70
N GLU A 85 -8.64 4.41 -22.60
CA GLU A 85 -9.78 3.88 -23.37
C GLU A 85 -11.07 4.67 -23.11
N ALA A 86 -11.34 4.96 -21.84
CA ALA A 86 -12.49 5.75 -21.43
C ALA A 86 -12.42 7.19 -21.98
N GLY A 87 -11.24 7.82 -21.95
CA GLY A 87 -11.01 9.15 -22.52
C GLY A 87 -11.22 9.18 -24.03
N VAL A 88 -10.71 8.20 -24.76
CA VAL A 88 -10.89 8.05 -26.21
C VAL A 88 -12.38 7.81 -26.55
N ALA A 89 -13.05 6.94 -25.81
CA ALA A 89 -14.48 6.69 -26.00
C ALA A 89 -15.30 7.97 -25.77
N TYR A 90 -15.00 8.73 -24.74
CA TYR A 90 -15.64 10.01 -24.48
C TYR A 90 -15.42 11.02 -25.62
N ALA A 91 -14.19 11.15 -26.10
CA ALA A 91 -13.87 12.05 -27.21
C ALA A 91 -14.63 11.69 -28.51
N LYS A 92 -14.83 10.39 -28.75
CA LYS A 92 -15.56 9.92 -29.98
C LYS A 92 -17.08 9.98 -29.86
N THR A 93 -17.65 9.78 -28.68
CA THR A 93 -19.08 9.54 -28.49
C THR A 93 -19.77 10.53 -27.56
N GLY A 94 -19.02 11.35 -26.82
CA GLY A 94 -19.54 12.22 -25.76
C GLY A 94 -20.04 11.45 -24.53
N LYS A 95 -19.95 10.12 -24.50
CA LYS A 95 -20.43 9.28 -23.39
C LYS A 95 -19.43 9.31 -22.24
N LYS A 96 -19.83 9.88 -21.12
CA LYS A 96 -19.03 9.89 -19.88
C LYS A 96 -19.04 8.51 -19.22
N VAL A 97 -17.92 8.13 -18.66
CA VAL A 97 -17.87 7.00 -17.71
C VAL A 97 -18.69 7.38 -16.47
N ALA A 98 -19.56 6.49 -16.04
CA ALA A 98 -20.38 6.69 -14.85
C ALA A 98 -20.00 5.64 -13.79
N GLY A 99 -19.98 6.08 -12.52
CA GLY A 99 -19.73 5.20 -11.39
C GLY A 99 -18.24 4.86 -11.18
N TYR A 100 -18.04 3.73 -10.52
CA TYR A 100 -16.75 3.19 -10.13
C TYR A 100 -16.37 2.02 -11.04
N THR A 101 -15.09 1.93 -11.38
CA THR A 101 -14.54 0.80 -12.14
C THR A 101 -13.51 0.09 -11.27
N ASP A 102 -13.82 -1.12 -10.86
CA ASP A 102 -12.92 -1.96 -10.08
C ASP A 102 -11.81 -2.53 -10.97
N THR A 103 -10.56 -2.24 -10.64
CA THR A 103 -9.39 -2.79 -11.31
C THR A 103 -8.88 -4.08 -10.66
N GLY A 104 -9.47 -4.45 -9.53
CA GLY A 104 -9.05 -5.56 -8.70
C GLY A 104 -7.85 -5.23 -7.81
N VAL A 105 -7.65 -6.05 -6.80
CA VAL A 105 -6.48 -6.06 -5.92
C VAL A 105 -6.09 -7.49 -5.62
N THR A 106 -4.82 -7.74 -5.28
CA THR A 106 -4.34 -9.03 -4.80
C THR A 106 -3.54 -8.80 -3.52
N LEU A 107 -3.86 -9.51 -2.46
CA LEU A 107 -3.10 -9.49 -1.22
C LEU A 107 -1.79 -10.26 -1.41
N ILE A 108 -0.66 -9.63 -1.15
CA ILE A 108 0.65 -10.27 -1.09
C ILE A 108 1.04 -10.42 0.37
N SER A 109 1.29 -11.63 0.80
CA SER A 109 1.63 -11.97 2.19
C SER A 109 2.52 -13.20 2.26
N ALA A 110 3.11 -13.49 3.42
CA ALA A 110 3.97 -14.66 3.59
C ALA A 110 3.20 -16.00 3.40
N LYS A 111 1.88 -15.97 3.56
CA LYS A 111 1.00 -17.14 3.31
C LYS A 111 -0.32 -16.65 2.71
N PRO A 112 -0.84 -17.33 1.67
CA PRO A 112 -2.15 -17.01 1.11
C PRO A 112 -3.26 -17.05 2.17
N MET A 113 -4.22 -16.15 2.07
CA MET A 113 -5.37 -16.08 2.97
C MET A 113 -6.61 -16.70 2.32
N ALA A 114 -7.29 -17.58 3.03
CA ALA A 114 -8.54 -18.18 2.55
C ALA A 114 -9.63 -17.12 2.37
N GLY A 115 -10.35 -17.17 1.26
CA GLY A 115 -11.45 -16.26 0.96
C GLY A 115 -11.03 -14.89 0.41
N VAL A 116 -9.74 -14.68 0.17
CA VAL A 116 -9.19 -13.43 -0.40
C VAL A 116 -8.36 -13.79 -1.63
N ASP A 117 -8.41 -12.98 -2.69
CA ASP A 117 -7.43 -13.09 -3.77
C ASP A 117 -6.05 -12.73 -3.21
N SER A 118 -5.24 -13.75 -2.96
CA SER A 118 -3.95 -13.62 -2.28
C SER A 118 -2.89 -14.49 -2.91
N LYS A 119 -1.64 -14.02 -2.84
CA LYS A 119 -0.44 -14.74 -3.28
C LYS A 119 0.60 -14.74 -2.17
N ASP A 120 1.38 -15.82 -2.13
CA ASP A 120 2.59 -15.92 -1.33
C ASP A 120 3.80 -15.31 -2.06
N VAL A 121 4.86 -15.03 -1.32
CA VAL A 121 6.13 -14.45 -1.78
C VAL A 121 7.27 -15.45 -1.65
#